data_ee18da2b0b4296211d92b81611b57730
#
_entry.id   ee18da2b0b4296211d92b81611b57730
#
_cell.length_a   1.000
_cell.length_b   1.000
_cell.length_c   1.000
_cell.angle_alpha   90.00
_cell.angle_beta   90.00
_cell.angle_gamma   90.00
#
_symmetry.space_group_name_H-M   'P 1'
#
loop_
_entity.id
_entity.type
_entity.pdbx_description
1 polymer ?
#
loop_
_entity_poly.entity_id
_entity_poly.type
_entity_poly.pdbx_seq_one_letter_code
_entity_poly.pdbx_strand_id
1 'polypeptide(L)'
;MSLENQTLAVIDALNRHDFDALLPMFEEEAVLDLPDGIRVIGHASFRDTLAAYVLRHGITLSDHVVMTDRAGFRVAVECTLNGSDRRDAEGGPSGDRGPYALPAGLVLECENDLFSRLSLFAGAR
;
A
#
# COMPACT_ATOMS: atom_id res chain seq x y z
N MET A 1 -6.79 18.07 -9.09
CA MET A 1 -5.83 17.66 -8.03
C MET A 1 -4.57 17.14 -8.69
N SER A 2 -3.41 17.52 -8.18
CA SER A 2 -2.15 17.06 -8.75
C SER A 2 -1.92 15.58 -8.46
N LEU A 3 -1.09 14.96 -9.27
CA LEU A 3 -0.73 13.55 -9.08
C LEU A 3 -0.05 13.33 -7.73
N GLU A 4 0.77 14.27 -7.31
CA GLU A 4 1.39 14.20 -5.99
C GLU A 4 0.33 14.23 -4.88
N ASN A 5 -0.63 15.14 -4.97
CA ASN A 5 -1.69 15.24 -3.96
C ASN A 5 -2.59 14.00 -3.95
N GLN A 6 -2.88 13.44 -5.12
CA GLN A 6 -3.63 12.18 -5.19
C GLN A 6 -2.88 11.06 -4.50
N THR A 7 -1.56 11.00 -4.71
CA THR A 7 -0.70 9.99 -4.08
C THR A 7 -0.68 10.15 -2.56
N LEU A 8 -0.55 11.39 -2.09
CA LEU A 8 -0.57 11.65 -0.64
C LEU A 8 -1.92 11.27 -0.03
N ALA A 9 -3.01 11.46 -0.77
CA ALA A 9 -4.33 11.06 -0.30
C ALA A 9 -4.44 9.54 -0.17
N VAL A 10 -3.85 8.78 -1.09
CA VAL A 10 -3.80 7.32 -0.99
C VAL A 10 -3.03 6.89 0.24
N ILE A 11 -1.85 7.47 0.46
CA ILE A 11 -1.02 7.14 1.62
C ILE A 11 -1.76 7.48 2.92
N ASP A 12 -2.42 8.63 2.97
CA ASP A 12 -3.18 9.03 4.15
C ASP A 12 -4.32 8.05 4.46
N ALA A 13 -5.08 7.66 3.44
CA ALA A 13 -6.17 6.70 3.62
C ALA A 13 -5.63 5.35 4.09
N LEU A 14 -4.52 4.90 3.51
CA LEU A 14 -3.89 3.64 3.90
C LEU A 14 -3.47 3.70 5.37
N ASN A 15 -2.82 4.80 5.77
CA ASN A 15 -2.34 4.97 7.14
C ASN A 15 -3.47 5.05 8.17
N ARG A 16 -4.63 5.56 7.76
CA ARG A 16 -5.82 5.59 8.63
C ARG A 16 -6.59 4.27 8.58
N HIS A 17 -6.13 3.33 7.76
CA HIS A 17 -6.84 2.07 7.51
C HIS A 17 -8.27 2.30 7.00
N ASP A 18 -8.43 3.35 6.20
CA ASP A 18 -9.72 3.72 5.62
C ASP A 18 -9.78 3.25 4.18
N PHE A 19 -10.02 1.96 4.00
CA PHE A 19 -10.00 1.35 2.67
C PHE A 19 -11.19 1.78 1.81
N ASP A 20 -12.29 2.18 2.45
CA ASP A 20 -13.46 2.69 1.73
C ASP A 20 -13.19 4.07 1.14
N ALA A 21 -12.37 4.88 1.79
CA ALA A 21 -11.93 6.16 1.24
C ALA A 21 -10.88 5.98 0.14
N LEU A 22 -10.06 4.95 0.27
CA LEU A 22 -8.98 4.68 -0.67
C LEU A 22 -9.51 4.14 -2.01
N LEU A 23 -10.46 3.22 -1.96
CA LEU A 23 -10.92 2.48 -3.13
C LEU A 23 -11.44 3.36 -4.27
N PRO A 24 -12.23 4.43 -4.02
CA PRO A 24 -12.70 5.28 -5.11
C PRO A 24 -11.61 6.01 -5.90
N MET A 25 -10.39 6.05 -5.38
CA MET A 25 -9.26 6.65 -6.09
C MET A 25 -8.69 5.74 -7.17
N PHE A 26 -9.19 4.50 -7.25
CA PHE A 26 -8.71 3.48 -8.16
C PHE A 26 -9.78 3.06 -9.15
N GLU A 27 -9.35 2.64 -10.35
CA GLU A 27 -10.24 2.10 -11.36
C GLU A 27 -10.81 0.76 -10.91
N GLU A 28 -11.97 0.40 -11.47
CA GLU A 28 -12.64 -0.86 -11.09
C GLU A 28 -11.76 -2.08 -11.32
N GLU A 29 -10.93 -2.06 -12.36
CA GLU A 29 -10.05 -3.18 -12.70
C GLU A 29 -8.62 -2.94 -12.24
N ALA A 30 -8.42 -2.10 -11.24
CA ALA A 30 -7.08 -1.78 -10.75
C ALA A 30 -6.35 -3.01 -10.24
N VAL A 31 -5.04 -2.99 -10.43
CA VAL A 31 -4.15 -4.08 -10.03
C VAL A 31 -3.48 -3.74 -8.70
N LEU A 32 -3.44 -4.70 -7.81
CA LEU A 32 -2.72 -4.59 -6.54
C LEU A 32 -1.61 -5.65 -6.52
N ASP A 33 -0.38 -5.20 -6.26
CA ASP A 33 0.76 -6.09 -6.02
C ASP A 33 1.26 -5.87 -4.60
N LEU A 34 1.41 -6.94 -3.84
CA LEU A 34 1.90 -6.87 -2.46
C LEU A 34 3.28 -7.49 -2.33
N PRO A 35 4.03 -7.12 -1.26
CA PRO A 35 5.40 -7.62 -1.08
C PRO A 35 5.52 -9.14 -0.94
N ASP A 36 4.42 -9.81 -0.57
CA ASP A 36 4.40 -11.27 -0.44
C ASP A 36 4.22 -11.99 -1.78
N GLY A 37 4.15 -11.25 -2.88
CA GLY A 37 4.02 -11.81 -4.21
C GLY A 37 2.58 -11.98 -4.68
N ILE A 38 1.62 -11.61 -3.86
CA ILE A 38 0.21 -11.71 -4.26
C ILE A 38 -0.12 -10.57 -5.23
N ARG A 39 -0.81 -10.92 -6.31
CA ARG A 39 -1.38 -9.95 -7.25
C ARG A 39 -2.87 -10.23 -7.39
N VAL A 40 -3.67 -9.20 -7.27
CA VAL A 40 -5.11 -9.28 -7.50
C VAL A 40 -5.56 -8.15 -8.41
N ILE A 41 -6.71 -8.34 -9.06
CA ILE A 41 -7.28 -7.37 -9.99
C ILE A 41 -8.75 -7.20 -9.65
N GLY A 42 -9.21 -5.96 -9.67
CA GLY A 42 -10.62 -5.64 -9.46
C GLY A 42 -10.91 -5.13 -8.05
N HIS A 43 -11.88 -4.24 -7.95
CA HIS A 43 -12.17 -3.49 -6.72
C HIS A 43 -12.35 -4.35 -5.47
N ALA A 44 -13.20 -5.37 -5.56
CA ALA A 44 -13.48 -6.19 -4.37
C ALA A 44 -12.24 -6.91 -3.88
N SER A 45 -11.51 -7.58 -4.79
CA SER A 45 -10.29 -8.28 -4.43
C SER A 45 -9.20 -7.32 -3.98
N PHE A 46 -9.09 -6.17 -4.64
CA PHE A 46 -8.12 -5.14 -4.29
C PHE A 46 -8.33 -4.68 -2.84
N ARG A 47 -9.57 -4.31 -2.52
CA ARG A 47 -9.89 -3.82 -1.18
C ARG A 47 -9.64 -4.89 -0.11
N ASP A 48 -10.21 -6.06 -0.32
CA ASP A 48 -10.14 -7.11 0.69
C ASP A 48 -8.72 -7.61 0.91
N THR A 49 -7.94 -7.75 -0.16
CA THR A 49 -6.57 -8.23 -0.06
C THR A 49 -5.66 -7.19 0.59
N LEU A 50 -5.81 -5.91 0.20
CA LEU A 50 -5.03 -4.84 0.80
C LEU A 50 -5.37 -4.69 2.28
N ALA A 51 -6.66 -4.69 2.62
CA ALA A 51 -7.09 -4.55 4.01
C ALA A 51 -6.56 -5.69 4.87
N ALA A 52 -6.65 -6.93 4.37
CA ALA A 52 -6.15 -8.08 5.11
C ALA A 52 -4.65 -7.96 5.37
N TYR A 53 -3.88 -7.56 4.36
CA TYR A 53 -2.43 -7.41 4.50
C TYR A 53 -2.07 -6.31 5.48
N VAL A 54 -2.67 -5.13 5.30
CA VAL A 54 -2.36 -3.97 6.13
C VAL A 54 -2.74 -4.20 7.59
N LEU A 55 -3.90 -4.79 7.82
CA LEU A 55 -4.36 -5.03 9.20
C LEU A 55 -3.58 -6.15 9.86
N ARG A 56 -3.25 -7.20 9.12
CA ARG A 56 -2.46 -8.31 9.68
C ARG A 56 -1.10 -7.85 10.15
N HIS A 57 -0.43 -7.02 9.37
CA HIS A 57 0.93 -6.58 9.66
C HIS A 57 0.99 -5.20 10.33
N GLY A 58 -0.15 -4.59 10.62
CA GLY A 58 -0.19 -3.28 11.26
C GLY A 58 0.57 -2.21 10.49
N ILE A 59 0.35 -2.18 9.16
CA ILE A 59 1.17 -1.36 8.28
C ILE A 59 0.80 0.12 8.34
N THR A 60 1.83 0.97 8.44
CA THR A 60 1.74 2.38 8.10
C THR A 60 2.99 2.76 7.32
N LEU A 61 2.89 3.83 6.55
CA LEU A 61 4.00 4.33 5.76
C LEU A 61 4.40 5.72 6.27
N SER A 62 5.70 5.95 6.39
CA SER A 62 6.23 7.23 6.85
C SER A 62 7.44 7.64 6.01
N ASP A 63 7.92 8.87 6.26
CA ASP A 63 9.11 9.40 5.59
C ASP A 63 9.04 9.28 4.07
N HIS A 64 7.89 9.57 3.50
CA HIS A 64 7.67 9.37 2.08
C HIS A 64 8.19 10.52 1.25
N VAL A 65 8.88 10.17 0.16
CA VAL A 65 9.35 11.09 -0.87
C VAL A 65 8.66 10.69 -2.17
N VAL A 66 7.87 11.60 -2.72
CA VAL A 66 7.06 11.33 -3.89
C VAL A 66 7.82 11.80 -5.14
N MET A 67 7.94 10.90 -6.11
CA MET A 67 8.59 11.17 -7.39
C MET A 67 7.62 10.84 -8.51
N THR A 68 7.40 11.78 -9.42
CA THR A 68 6.52 11.58 -10.56
C THR A 68 7.31 11.55 -11.84
N ASP A 69 6.85 10.80 -12.83
CA ASP A 69 7.49 10.83 -14.13
C ASP A 69 7.06 12.09 -14.88
N ARG A 70 7.81 12.42 -15.93
CA ARG A 70 7.57 13.65 -16.69
C ARG A 70 6.21 13.67 -17.36
N ALA A 71 5.74 12.51 -17.80
CA ALA A 71 4.46 12.41 -18.49
C ALA A 71 3.26 12.46 -17.55
N GLY A 72 3.47 12.21 -16.25
CA GLY A 72 2.39 12.25 -15.27
C GLY A 72 1.54 11.00 -15.20
N PHE A 73 2.08 9.85 -15.62
CA PHE A 73 1.36 8.59 -15.58
C PHE A 73 1.82 7.65 -14.47
N ARG A 74 2.99 7.92 -13.90
CA ARG A 74 3.55 7.04 -12.87
C ARG A 74 4.09 7.84 -11.71
N VAL A 75 3.94 7.25 -10.53
CA VAL A 75 4.47 7.80 -9.29
C VAL A 75 5.24 6.73 -8.58
N ALA A 76 6.43 7.07 -8.12
CA ALA A 76 7.18 6.22 -7.20
C ALA A 76 7.30 6.96 -5.88
N VAL A 77 7.11 6.23 -4.80
CA VAL A 77 7.25 6.79 -3.45
C VAL A 77 8.30 5.98 -2.72
N GLU A 78 9.37 6.64 -2.31
CA GLU A 78 10.32 6.03 -1.39
C GLU A 78 9.82 6.30 0.01
N CYS A 79 9.77 5.28 0.85
CA CYS A 79 9.20 5.44 2.19
C CYS A 79 9.73 4.39 3.15
N THR A 80 9.29 4.52 4.39
CA THR A 80 9.52 3.53 5.43
C THR A 80 8.20 2.81 5.70
N LEU A 81 8.23 1.49 5.64
CA LEU A 81 7.09 0.67 6.02
C LEU A 81 7.24 0.29 7.47
N ASN A 82 6.31 0.76 8.29
CA ASN A 82 6.26 0.39 9.71
C ASN A 82 5.24 -0.71 9.87
N GLY A 83 5.56 -1.71 10.66
CA GLY A 83 4.66 -2.80 10.88
C GLY A 83 4.90 -3.48 12.20
N SER A 84 4.02 -4.42 12.52
CA SER A 84 4.13 -5.24 13.70
C SER A 84 3.30 -6.49 13.41
N ASP A 85 3.97 -7.61 13.20
CA ASP A 85 3.26 -8.84 12.90
C ASP A 85 2.47 -9.31 14.10
N ARG A 86 1.20 -9.57 13.89
CA ARG A 86 0.35 -10.06 14.94
C ARG A 86 0.61 -11.52 15.20
N ARG A 87 0.62 -11.87 16.47
CA ARG A 87 0.67 -13.24 16.89
C ARG A 87 -0.72 -13.86 16.70
N ASP A 88 -0.76 -15.09 16.23
CA ASP A 88 -2.01 -15.84 16.20
C ASP A 88 -2.51 -16.07 17.62
N ALA A 89 -3.78 -16.43 17.73
CA ALA A 89 -4.38 -16.67 19.03
C ALA A 89 -3.61 -17.74 19.83
N GLU A 90 -3.07 -18.72 19.14
CA GLU A 90 -2.28 -19.80 19.75
C GLU A 90 -0.86 -19.36 20.07
N GLY A 91 -0.42 -18.28 19.50
CA GLY A 91 0.92 -17.79 19.73
C GLY A 91 2.00 -18.75 19.31
N GLY A 92 2.23 -18.89 18.03
CA GLY A 92 3.25 -19.78 17.53
C GLY A 92 4.64 -19.49 18.11
N PRO A 93 5.57 -20.42 17.96
CA PRO A 93 6.91 -20.26 18.53
C PRO A 93 7.69 -19.07 17.97
N SER A 94 7.45 -18.70 16.73
CA SER A 94 8.06 -17.51 16.16
C SER A 94 7.48 -16.23 16.75
N GLY A 95 6.26 -16.35 17.27
CA GLY A 95 5.63 -15.30 18.02
C GLY A 95 5.49 -13.97 17.33
N ASP A 96 5.20 -13.00 18.15
CA ASP A 96 5.16 -11.61 17.74
C ASP A 96 6.59 -11.11 17.55
N ARG A 97 6.87 -10.59 16.38
CA ARG A 97 8.18 -10.03 16.10
C ARG A 97 8.35 -8.62 16.63
N GLY A 98 7.25 -8.04 17.13
CA GLY A 98 7.27 -6.67 17.61
C GLY A 98 7.35 -5.66 16.49
N PRO A 99 7.43 -4.38 16.81
CA PRO A 99 7.50 -3.32 15.81
C PRO A 99 8.76 -3.41 14.97
N TYR A 100 8.64 -3.09 13.70
CA TYR A 100 9.77 -3.05 12.77
C TYR A 100 9.57 -1.93 11.77
N ALA A 101 10.66 -1.53 11.13
CA ALA A 101 10.67 -0.52 10.08
C ALA A 101 11.55 -1.03 8.94
N LEU A 102 11.03 -0.99 7.73
CA LEU A 102 11.71 -1.51 6.54
C LEU A 102 11.77 -0.45 5.47
N PRO A 103 12.86 -0.41 4.68
CA PRO A 103 12.83 0.41 3.48
C PRO A 103 11.77 -0.13 2.53
N ALA A 104 11.00 0.76 1.93
CA ALA A 104 9.88 0.36 1.10
C ALA A 104 9.71 1.31 -0.06
N GLY A 105 8.96 0.86 -1.05
CA GLY A 105 8.57 1.66 -2.20
C GLY A 105 7.14 1.39 -2.57
N LEU A 106 6.48 2.42 -3.05
CA LEU A 106 5.12 2.33 -3.54
C LEU A 106 5.13 2.86 -4.96
N VAL A 107 4.61 2.09 -5.90
CA VAL A 107 4.52 2.53 -7.30
C VAL A 107 3.05 2.55 -7.68
N LEU A 108 2.62 3.69 -8.23
CA LEU A 108 1.26 3.89 -8.69
C LEU A 108 1.27 4.23 -10.17
N GLU A 109 0.30 3.71 -10.91
CA GLU A 109 0.05 4.11 -12.28
C GLU A 109 -1.29 4.80 -12.33
N CYS A 110 -1.36 5.92 -13.06
CA CYS A 110 -2.55 6.76 -13.13
C CYS A 110 -3.00 6.90 -14.58
N GLU A 111 -4.28 6.73 -14.81
CA GLU A 111 -4.92 6.92 -16.11
C GLU A 111 -6.25 7.60 -15.87
N ASN A 112 -6.53 8.67 -16.65
CA ASN A 112 -7.82 9.35 -16.57
C ASN A 112 -8.23 9.72 -15.15
N ASP A 113 -7.30 10.28 -14.39
CA ASP A 113 -7.51 10.78 -13.02
C ASP A 113 -7.72 9.70 -11.95
N LEU A 114 -7.70 8.43 -12.33
CA LEU A 114 -7.78 7.32 -11.38
C LEU A 114 -6.53 6.47 -11.47
N PHE A 115 -6.16 5.87 -10.36
CA PHE A 115 -5.03 4.96 -10.37
C PHE A 115 -5.46 3.59 -10.91
N SER A 116 -4.62 3.03 -11.76
CA SER A 116 -4.85 1.72 -12.36
C SER A 116 -4.04 0.62 -11.71
N ARG A 117 -3.04 0.98 -10.90
CA ARG A 117 -2.22 0.01 -10.21
C ARG A 117 -1.60 0.62 -8.95
N LEU A 118 -1.51 -0.21 -7.92
CA LEU A 118 -0.72 0.06 -6.72
C LEU A 118 0.17 -1.15 -6.49
N SER A 119 1.49 -0.91 -6.45
CA SER A 119 2.45 -1.97 -6.14
C SER A 119 3.25 -1.54 -4.93
N LEU A 120 3.24 -2.36 -3.89
CA LEU A 120 3.99 -2.10 -2.67
C LEU A 120 5.16 -3.06 -2.60
N PHE A 121 6.35 -2.49 -2.40
CA PHE A 121 7.59 -3.25 -2.28
C PHE A 121 8.20 -2.96 -0.91
N ALA A 122 8.79 -3.97 -0.31
CA ALA A 122 9.43 -3.79 0.98
C ALA A 122 10.71 -4.60 1.06
N GLY A 123 11.66 -4.09 1.81
CA GLY A 123 12.90 -4.80 2.05
C GLY A 123 12.67 -6.06 2.87
N ALA A 124 13.69 -6.93 2.89
CA ALA A 124 13.63 -8.16 3.66
C ALA A 124 13.88 -7.87 5.14
N ARG A 125 13.35 -8.73 5.97
CA ARG A 125 13.53 -8.64 7.41
C ARG A 125 14.59 -9.60 7.89
#